data_cbdd95c20fb0845673528106511c7d5c
#
_entry.id   cbdd95c20fb0845673528106511c7d5c
#
_cell.length_a   1.000
_cell.length_b   1.000
_cell.length_c   1.000
_cell.angle_alpha   90.00
_cell.angle_beta   90.00
_cell.angle_gamma   90.00
#
_symmetry.space_group_name_H-M   'P 1'
#
loop_
_entity.id
_entity.type
_entity.pdbx_description
1 polymer ?
#
loop_
_entity_poly.entity_id
_entity_poly.type
_entity_poly.pdbx_seq_one_letter_code
_entity_poly.pdbx_strand_id
1 'polypeptide(L)'
;MNNVNSKIEMRKTTTIIHNYEPGDNEFIERKFSVYNKAYHRLESKGMYYDAEKKDLYLPAGIEQYYIERSFGRDIFHKVGPDKFAKVSGVKLKYTPRDEKQKEAIKFCLGMPPYEKNERASQLQVNLNTGVGKTYVAIVTFAYLSMRTMMITSSLDWIDQWREKIKEYTNLRDDEIYTISGVGSIAKLINGMKDVSKIKFFLCSHSTIKSFAKKYGWDMVSALFRRLEIGVKIYDEAHLWFDNICMIDFFTDVAKTYYLTATPIQSDFFNNRIYQTAFKTVPSIDLFDEDKDPHTSYISMLFNSHPKATDISACSNIYGFDRVKYTEYLTFQENYYKILKILMVMIEQTVSPSGKVLIYIGTNYAIMRTYYWIKYYYPHLSVGLFSSLVPKEDKTKELNNRIILTTTKSAGAALDIQGLEMTIVLNEPFKSQVLTKQTFGRTRAHNTRYIDIVDVGFSTLKHYYASKKPLFKKIATDCVEIQLSDHDINQKLLEIEREERRRLQLIQDRPNLKQVVEITQKAGEGN
;
A
#
# COMPACT_ATOMS: atom_id res chain seq x y z
N MET A 1 -42.07 -3.80 11.83
CA MET A 1 -41.27 -2.72 11.18
C MET A 1 -41.83 -1.42 11.69
N ASN A 2 -41.23 -0.86 12.71
CA ASN A 2 -41.63 0.45 13.22
C ASN A 2 -41.15 1.49 12.21
N ASN A 3 -42.08 2.13 11.47
CA ASN A 3 -41.80 3.29 10.66
C ASN A 3 -41.49 4.48 11.60
N VAL A 4 -40.27 4.52 12.10
CA VAL A 4 -39.76 5.74 12.68
C VAL A 4 -39.50 6.65 11.48
N ASN A 5 -40.28 7.73 11.31
CA ASN A 5 -39.99 8.79 10.34
C ASN A 5 -38.71 9.50 10.79
N SER A 6 -37.58 8.88 10.47
CA SER A 6 -36.27 9.46 10.76
C SER A 6 -35.99 10.57 9.76
N LYS A 7 -35.57 11.72 10.23
CA LYS A 7 -35.09 12.79 9.35
C LYS A 7 -33.73 12.42 8.78
N ILE A 8 -33.58 12.47 7.47
CA ILE A 8 -32.38 12.06 6.75
C ILE A 8 -31.67 13.27 6.17
N GLU A 9 -30.46 13.55 6.63
CA GLU A 9 -29.61 14.60 6.09
C GLU A 9 -28.59 14.01 5.11
N MET A 10 -28.66 14.42 3.85
CA MET A 10 -27.66 14.04 2.84
C MET A 10 -26.64 15.15 2.65
N ARG A 11 -25.38 14.82 2.86
CA ARG A 11 -24.19 15.65 2.61
C ARG A 11 -23.41 15.10 1.43
N LYS A 12 -22.33 15.77 1.07
CA LYS A 12 -21.49 15.38 -0.09
C LYS A 12 -20.83 14.00 0.05
N THR A 13 -20.42 13.62 1.26
CA THR A 13 -19.76 12.35 1.51
C THR A 13 -20.48 11.48 2.54
N THR A 14 -21.56 11.98 3.15
CA THR A 14 -22.19 11.37 4.32
C THR A 14 -23.71 11.47 4.25
N THR A 15 -24.38 10.42 4.66
CA THR A 15 -25.81 10.40 4.98
C THR A 15 -25.97 10.28 6.48
N ILE A 16 -26.74 11.16 7.13
CA ILE A 16 -26.99 11.16 8.57
C ILE A 16 -28.47 10.84 8.80
N ILE A 17 -28.71 9.84 9.61
CA ILE A 17 -30.05 9.46 10.08
C ILE A 17 -30.20 10.01 11.48
N HIS A 18 -31.04 11.02 11.66
CA HIS A 18 -31.30 11.64 12.95
C HIS A 18 -32.31 10.84 13.78
N ASN A 19 -32.21 10.95 15.10
CA ASN A 19 -33.04 10.22 16.08
C ASN A 19 -33.02 8.71 15.89
N TYR A 20 -31.85 8.16 15.60
CA TYR A 20 -31.61 6.74 15.45
C TYR A 20 -31.27 6.09 16.80
N GLU A 21 -31.79 4.89 17.03
CA GLU A 21 -31.39 4.05 18.16
C GLU A 21 -30.81 2.72 17.63
N PRO A 22 -29.73 2.20 18.21
CA PRO A 22 -29.18 0.89 17.85
C PRO A 22 -30.25 -0.20 17.92
N GLY A 23 -30.39 -0.98 16.86
CA GLY A 23 -31.44 -1.99 16.72
C GLY A 23 -32.66 -1.53 15.91
N ASP A 24 -32.83 -0.23 15.64
CA ASP A 24 -33.95 0.27 14.80
C ASP A 24 -33.93 -0.31 13.40
N ASN A 25 -32.75 -0.61 12.88
CA ASN A 25 -32.60 -1.20 11.55
C ASN A 25 -31.49 -2.25 11.47
N GLU A 26 -31.82 -3.47 11.89
CA GLU A 26 -30.87 -4.61 11.82
C GLU A 26 -30.34 -4.88 10.41
N PHE A 27 -31.08 -4.54 9.35
CA PHE A 27 -30.64 -4.78 7.99
C PHE A 27 -29.43 -3.89 7.64
N ILE A 28 -29.48 -2.60 7.95
CA ILE A 28 -28.34 -1.69 7.74
C ILE A 28 -27.20 -2.05 8.67
N GLU A 29 -27.46 -2.29 9.94
CA GLU A 29 -26.43 -2.68 10.91
C GLU A 29 -25.67 -3.94 10.47
N ARG A 30 -26.38 -4.98 10.02
CA ARG A 30 -25.76 -6.20 9.49
C ARG A 30 -24.99 -5.98 8.19
N LYS A 31 -25.43 -5.06 7.33
CA LYS A 31 -24.70 -4.71 6.11
C LYS A 31 -23.33 -4.11 6.38
N PHE A 32 -23.22 -3.31 7.45
CA PHE A 32 -22.01 -2.61 7.88
C PHE A 32 -21.32 -3.26 9.08
N SER A 33 -21.56 -4.55 9.32
CA SER A 33 -20.92 -5.30 10.40
C SER A 33 -20.10 -6.46 9.87
N VAL A 34 -18.96 -6.70 10.54
CA VAL A 34 -18.10 -7.85 10.34
C VAL A 34 -17.91 -8.58 11.66
N TYR A 35 -17.99 -9.90 11.65
CA TYR A 35 -17.70 -10.67 12.84
C TYR A 35 -16.19 -10.69 13.11
N ASN A 36 -15.80 -10.04 14.20
CA ASN A 36 -14.43 -10.08 14.67
C ASN A 36 -14.21 -11.35 15.50
N LYS A 37 -13.48 -12.30 14.93
CA LYS A 37 -13.17 -13.58 15.58
C LYS A 37 -12.31 -13.42 16.84
N ALA A 38 -11.50 -12.37 16.91
CA ALA A 38 -10.61 -12.11 18.05
C ALA A 38 -11.36 -11.71 19.31
N TYR A 39 -12.44 -10.96 19.14
CA TYR A 39 -13.25 -10.43 20.25
C TYR A 39 -14.61 -11.11 20.33
N HIS A 40 -14.89 -12.12 19.49
CA HIS A 40 -16.17 -12.86 19.44
C HIS A 40 -17.40 -11.95 19.37
N ARG A 41 -17.31 -10.82 18.64
CA ARG A 41 -18.40 -9.86 18.50
C ARG A 41 -18.52 -9.32 17.08
N LEU A 42 -19.69 -8.78 16.76
CA LEU A 42 -19.88 -7.96 15.57
C LEU A 42 -19.21 -6.60 15.80
N GLU A 43 -18.47 -6.14 14.82
CA GLU A 43 -17.88 -4.81 14.76
C GLU A 43 -18.43 -4.06 13.57
N SER A 44 -18.87 -2.83 13.80
CA SER A 44 -19.31 -1.94 12.74
C SER A 44 -18.12 -1.44 11.94
N LYS A 45 -18.30 -1.42 10.61
CA LYS A 45 -17.31 -0.89 9.67
C LYS A 45 -17.99 -0.02 8.62
N GLY A 46 -17.43 1.17 8.38
CA GLY A 46 -18.00 2.11 7.43
C GLY A 46 -19.33 2.71 7.87
N MET A 47 -19.68 2.64 9.16
CA MET A 47 -20.75 3.39 9.79
C MET A 47 -20.35 3.85 11.20
N TYR A 48 -20.98 4.90 11.68
CA TYR A 48 -20.71 5.45 13.02
C TYR A 48 -22.01 5.90 13.66
N TYR A 49 -22.24 5.50 14.91
CA TYR A 49 -23.34 5.97 15.73
C TYR A 49 -22.85 6.93 16.82
N ASP A 50 -23.39 8.14 16.82
CA ASP A 50 -23.15 9.15 17.85
C ASP A 50 -24.25 9.06 18.90
N ALA A 51 -23.93 8.48 20.04
CA ALA A 51 -24.90 8.24 21.11
C ALA A 51 -25.41 9.55 21.78
N GLU A 52 -24.61 10.62 21.77
CA GLU A 52 -25.01 11.91 22.35
C GLU A 52 -26.03 12.63 21.48
N LYS A 53 -25.81 12.60 20.14
CA LYS A 53 -26.69 13.23 19.15
C LYS A 53 -27.83 12.32 18.69
N LYS A 54 -27.75 11.02 18.99
CA LYS A 54 -28.61 9.96 18.43
C LYS A 54 -28.62 9.98 16.89
N ASP A 55 -27.44 10.15 16.31
CA ASP A 55 -27.24 10.23 14.87
C ASP A 55 -26.47 9.02 14.37
N LEU A 56 -26.99 8.36 13.31
CA LEU A 56 -26.27 7.33 12.58
C LEU A 56 -25.66 7.92 11.32
N TYR A 57 -24.36 7.82 11.19
CA TYR A 57 -23.59 8.27 10.03
C TYR A 57 -23.30 7.10 9.09
N LEU A 58 -23.62 7.29 7.82
CA LEU A 58 -23.44 6.33 6.73
C LEU A 58 -22.74 7.00 5.55
N PRO A 59 -21.98 6.24 4.69
CA PRO A 59 -21.43 6.77 3.45
C PRO A 59 -22.52 7.26 2.49
N ALA A 60 -22.30 8.40 1.83
CA ALA A 60 -23.26 8.94 0.86
C ALA A 60 -23.38 8.10 -0.43
N GLY A 61 -22.38 7.24 -0.69
CA GLY A 61 -22.40 6.37 -1.88
C GLY A 61 -23.27 5.13 -1.78
N ILE A 62 -24.08 4.99 -0.72
CA ILE A 62 -25.10 3.95 -0.61
C ILE A 62 -26.25 4.29 -1.58
N GLU A 63 -26.83 3.26 -2.21
CA GLU A 63 -28.01 3.46 -3.06
C GLU A 63 -29.17 4.07 -2.26
N GLN A 64 -29.69 5.19 -2.72
CA GLN A 64 -30.78 5.93 -2.07
C GLN A 64 -31.99 5.05 -1.75
N TYR A 65 -32.31 4.09 -2.62
CA TYR A 65 -33.38 3.11 -2.40
C TYR A 65 -33.23 2.35 -1.07
N TYR A 66 -32.01 1.97 -0.69
CA TYR A 66 -31.79 1.27 0.58
C TYR A 66 -32.01 2.20 1.78
N ILE A 67 -31.63 3.46 1.65
CA ILE A 67 -31.86 4.48 2.69
C ILE A 67 -33.35 4.74 2.85
N GLU A 68 -34.07 4.99 1.76
CA GLU A 68 -35.52 5.25 1.77
C GLU A 68 -36.32 4.06 2.33
N ARG A 69 -35.96 2.85 1.93
CA ARG A 69 -36.60 1.63 2.42
C ARG A 69 -36.37 1.40 3.91
N SER A 70 -35.21 1.80 4.40
CA SER A 70 -34.79 1.54 5.78
C SER A 70 -35.29 2.61 6.76
N PHE A 71 -35.36 3.88 6.33
CA PHE A 71 -35.57 5.01 7.22
C PHE A 71 -36.70 5.96 6.78
N GLY A 72 -37.30 5.72 5.63
CA GLY A 72 -38.35 6.59 5.09
C GLY A 72 -37.81 7.59 4.06
N ARG A 73 -38.66 8.59 3.73
CA ARG A 73 -38.41 9.53 2.61
C ARG A 73 -38.28 11.00 3.05
N ASP A 74 -38.16 11.25 4.35
CA ASP A 74 -37.94 12.62 4.85
C ASP A 74 -36.47 13.00 4.66
N ILE A 75 -36.09 13.24 3.40
CA ILE A 75 -34.71 13.50 2.98
C ILE A 75 -34.56 15.00 2.69
N PHE A 76 -33.54 15.60 3.29
CA PHE A 76 -33.10 16.93 2.93
C PHE A 76 -31.61 16.95 2.60
N HIS A 77 -31.24 17.80 1.64
CA HIS A 77 -29.85 17.97 1.23
C HIS A 77 -29.22 19.16 1.90
N LYS A 78 -28.12 18.93 2.61
CA LYS A 78 -27.33 20.02 3.15
C LYS A 78 -26.36 20.52 2.08
N VAL A 79 -26.50 21.77 1.73
CA VAL A 79 -25.56 22.45 0.83
C VAL A 79 -24.36 22.91 1.64
N GLY A 80 -23.19 22.40 1.34
CA GLY A 80 -21.92 22.78 1.96
C GLY A 80 -20.74 22.25 1.15
N PRO A 81 -19.49 22.62 1.45
CA PRO A 81 -19.06 23.64 2.40
C PRO A 81 -19.35 25.04 1.86
N ASP A 82 -19.63 25.94 2.77
CA ASP A 82 -19.95 27.33 2.41
C ASP A 82 -18.72 28.12 1.95
N LYS A 83 -17.51 27.66 2.34
CA LYS A 83 -16.28 28.39 2.08
C LYS A 83 -15.08 27.46 1.91
N PHE A 84 -14.32 27.66 0.83
CA PHE A 84 -13.02 27.03 0.61
C PHE A 84 -12.05 28.03 -0.02
N ALA A 85 -10.75 27.89 0.29
CA ALA A 85 -9.74 28.78 -0.24
C ALA A 85 -9.43 28.46 -1.71
N LYS A 86 -9.51 29.49 -2.55
CA LYS A 86 -9.01 29.42 -3.93
C LYS A 86 -7.50 29.45 -3.96
N VAL A 87 -6.92 28.70 -4.89
CA VAL A 87 -5.48 28.59 -5.13
C VAL A 87 -5.19 29.13 -6.52
N SER A 88 -4.24 30.03 -6.64
CA SER A 88 -3.82 30.59 -7.93
C SER A 88 -2.35 30.37 -8.19
N GLY A 89 -1.94 30.48 -9.47
CA GLY A 89 -0.54 30.46 -9.88
C GLY A 89 0.13 29.07 -9.83
N VAL A 90 -0.64 27.99 -9.74
CA VAL A 90 -0.10 26.63 -9.89
C VAL A 90 0.11 26.35 -11.38
N LYS A 91 1.34 26.03 -11.75
CA LYS A 91 1.72 25.66 -13.12
C LYS A 91 2.24 24.24 -13.12
N LEU A 92 1.78 23.45 -14.06
CA LEU A 92 2.27 22.09 -14.29
C LEU A 92 3.56 22.15 -15.12
N LYS A 93 4.54 21.32 -14.78
CA LYS A 93 5.82 21.22 -15.50
C LYS A 93 5.79 20.17 -16.61
N TYR A 94 4.85 19.24 -16.57
CA TYR A 94 4.75 18.14 -17.52
C TYR A 94 3.33 18.02 -18.06
N THR A 95 3.21 17.43 -19.24
CA THR A 95 1.92 16.98 -19.83
C THR A 95 1.64 15.53 -19.47
N PRO A 96 0.39 15.07 -19.58
CA PRO A 96 0.06 13.66 -19.40
C PRO A 96 0.90 12.77 -20.34
N ARG A 97 1.47 11.68 -19.78
CA ARG A 97 2.38 10.77 -20.46
C ARG A 97 1.70 9.92 -21.53
N ASP A 98 0.47 9.50 -21.25
CA ASP A 98 -0.28 8.54 -22.06
C ASP A 98 -1.79 8.84 -22.05
N GLU A 99 -2.54 8.14 -22.90
CA GLU A 99 -3.99 8.32 -23.01
C GLU A 99 -4.75 7.94 -21.72
N LYS A 100 -4.24 6.98 -20.94
CA LYS A 100 -4.87 6.60 -19.66
C LYS A 100 -4.80 7.71 -18.64
N GLN A 101 -3.65 8.39 -18.54
CA GLN A 101 -3.54 9.58 -17.70
C GLN A 101 -4.49 10.68 -18.15
N LYS A 102 -4.59 10.93 -19.47
CA LYS A 102 -5.51 11.93 -20.02
C LYS A 102 -6.95 11.58 -19.71
N GLU A 103 -7.33 10.31 -19.86
CA GLU A 103 -8.68 9.84 -19.61
C GLU A 103 -9.06 9.96 -18.12
N ALA A 104 -8.14 9.55 -17.22
CA ALA A 104 -8.34 9.73 -15.78
C ALA A 104 -8.49 11.21 -15.38
N ILE A 105 -7.73 12.12 -16.00
CA ILE A 105 -7.83 13.56 -15.76
C ILE A 105 -9.17 14.10 -16.24
N LYS A 106 -9.63 13.73 -17.45
CA LYS A 106 -10.95 14.10 -17.96
C LYS A 106 -12.06 13.64 -17.03
N PHE A 107 -11.97 12.38 -16.57
CA PHE A 107 -12.91 11.82 -15.60
C PHE A 107 -12.95 12.63 -14.29
N CYS A 108 -11.79 12.95 -13.71
CA CYS A 108 -11.69 13.71 -12.48
C CYS A 108 -12.22 15.13 -12.58
N LEU A 109 -12.07 15.76 -13.74
CA LEU A 109 -12.46 17.16 -13.99
C LEU A 109 -13.87 17.29 -14.57
N GLY A 110 -14.55 16.18 -14.91
CA GLY A 110 -15.84 16.23 -15.59
C GLY A 110 -15.76 16.78 -17.01
N MET A 111 -14.64 16.51 -17.70
CA MET A 111 -14.51 16.86 -19.12
C MET A 111 -15.15 15.78 -20.00
N PRO A 112 -15.56 16.09 -21.25
CA PRO A 112 -16.14 15.10 -22.14
C PRO A 112 -15.28 13.80 -22.26
N PRO A 113 -15.89 12.62 -22.15
CA PRO A 113 -17.33 12.29 -22.07
C PRO A 113 -17.90 12.20 -20.64
N TYR A 114 -17.28 12.81 -19.64
CA TYR A 114 -17.61 12.66 -18.21
C TYR A 114 -18.27 13.90 -17.59
N GLU A 115 -19.05 14.67 -18.31
CA GLU A 115 -19.59 15.97 -17.87
C GLU A 115 -20.42 15.86 -16.58
N LYS A 116 -21.04 14.71 -16.33
CA LYS A 116 -21.79 14.45 -15.08
C LYS A 116 -20.91 14.53 -13.84
N ASN A 117 -19.62 14.24 -13.98
CA ASN A 117 -18.64 14.24 -12.88
C ASN A 117 -18.27 15.67 -12.44
N GLU A 118 -18.51 16.68 -13.24
CA GLU A 118 -18.32 18.07 -12.82
C GLU A 118 -19.09 18.38 -11.53
N ARG A 119 -20.32 17.85 -11.40
CA ARG A 119 -21.18 18.03 -10.23
C ARG A 119 -20.97 16.97 -9.14
N ALA A 120 -20.32 15.85 -9.45
CA ALA A 120 -20.08 14.79 -8.48
C ALA A 120 -19.15 15.27 -7.37
N SER A 121 -19.55 15.08 -6.11
CA SER A 121 -18.75 15.43 -4.94
C SER A 121 -17.73 14.36 -4.57
N GLN A 122 -17.93 13.13 -5.03
CA GLN A 122 -17.09 11.96 -4.78
C GLN A 122 -16.75 11.29 -6.10
N LEU A 123 -15.49 10.91 -6.27
CA LEU A 123 -15.00 10.22 -7.47
C LEU A 123 -13.97 9.16 -7.09
N GLN A 124 -14.12 7.96 -7.62
CA GLN A 124 -13.16 6.87 -7.40
C GLN A 124 -12.30 6.65 -8.65
N VAL A 125 -10.99 6.64 -8.47
CA VAL A 125 -10.01 6.54 -9.56
C VAL A 125 -9.18 5.28 -9.36
N ASN A 126 -9.46 4.27 -10.16
CA ASN A 126 -8.83 2.98 -10.10
C ASN A 126 -7.80 2.86 -11.23
N LEU A 127 -6.52 2.98 -10.88
CA LEU A 127 -5.40 2.93 -11.82
C LEU A 127 -4.37 1.92 -11.36
N ASN A 128 -3.79 1.15 -12.27
CA ASN A 128 -2.65 0.27 -11.97
C ASN A 128 -1.50 1.03 -11.30
N THR A 129 -0.72 0.32 -10.50
CA THR A 129 0.56 0.85 -10.02
C THR A 129 1.43 1.23 -11.22
N GLY A 130 2.00 2.44 -11.19
CA GLY A 130 2.87 2.91 -12.29
C GLY A 130 2.20 3.73 -13.37
N VAL A 131 0.88 3.70 -13.52
CA VAL A 131 0.15 4.55 -14.48
C VAL A 131 0.22 6.03 -14.11
N GLY A 132 0.55 6.35 -12.86
CA GLY A 132 0.76 7.73 -12.41
C GLY A 132 -0.43 8.33 -11.68
N LYS A 133 -1.09 7.58 -10.78
CA LYS A 133 -2.16 8.11 -9.89
C LYS A 133 -1.80 9.45 -9.26
N THR A 134 -0.57 9.56 -8.74
CA THR A 134 -0.05 10.79 -8.13
C THR A 134 -0.07 11.97 -9.10
N TYR A 135 0.35 11.75 -10.35
CA TYR A 135 0.34 12.79 -11.38
C TYR A 135 -1.10 13.24 -11.71
N VAL A 136 -2.02 12.29 -11.92
CA VAL A 136 -3.44 12.57 -12.17
C VAL A 136 -4.03 13.43 -11.05
N ALA A 137 -3.77 13.08 -9.79
CA ALA A 137 -4.26 13.84 -8.64
C ALA A 137 -3.67 15.26 -8.55
N ILE A 138 -2.38 15.43 -8.85
CA ILE A 138 -1.71 16.74 -8.85
C ILE A 138 -2.23 17.60 -10.00
N VAL A 139 -2.45 17.05 -11.18
CA VAL A 139 -3.08 17.77 -12.30
C VAL A 139 -4.49 18.20 -11.92
N THR A 140 -5.28 17.29 -11.34
CA THR A 140 -6.64 17.59 -10.87
C THR A 140 -6.65 18.75 -9.87
N PHE A 141 -5.75 18.74 -8.88
CA PHE A 141 -5.57 19.86 -7.95
C PHE A 141 -5.28 21.18 -8.66
N ALA A 142 -4.33 21.17 -9.60
CA ALA A 142 -3.93 22.39 -10.31
C ALA A 142 -5.09 23.00 -11.11
N TYR A 143 -5.92 22.16 -11.75
CA TYR A 143 -7.10 22.62 -12.51
C TYR A 143 -8.26 23.07 -11.63
N LEU A 144 -8.55 22.36 -10.55
CA LEU A 144 -9.64 22.75 -9.64
C LEU A 144 -9.35 24.05 -8.90
N SER A 145 -8.09 24.41 -8.77
CA SER A 145 -7.67 25.68 -8.15
C SER A 145 -8.27 25.87 -6.74
N MET A 146 -8.34 24.80 -5.97
CA MET A 146 -8.84 24.79 -4.59
C MET A 146 -7.79 24.26 -3.63
N ARG A 147 -7.76 24.80 -2.42
CA ARG A 147 -6.88 24.30 -1.37
C ARG A 147 -7.17 22.82 -1.10
N THR A 148 -6.14 22.01 -1.16
CA THR A 148 -6.24 20.55 -1.16
C THR A 148 -5.59 19.94 0.06
N MET A 149 -6.20 18.91 0.62
CA MET A 149 -5.60 18.03 1.62
C MET A 149 -5.51 16.61 1.08
N MET A 150 -4.29 16.09 0.98
CA MET A 150 -4.04 14.69 0.69
C MET A 150 -3.82 13.91 1.98
N ILE A 151 -4.50 12.77 2.09
CA ILE A 151 -4.49 11.92 3.28
C ILE A 151 -4.01 10.53 2.86
N THR A 152 -2.94 10.07 3.52
CA THR A 152 -2.31 8.79 3.20
C THR A 152 -2.01 7.95 4.45
N SER A 153 -1.50 6.74 4.26
CA SER A 153 -1.32 5.77 5.34
C SER A 153 -0.12 6.06 6.25
N SER A 154 0.98 6.58 5.72
CA SER A 154 2.23 6.74 6.47
C SER A 154 2.96 8.03 6.17
N LEU A 155 3.91 8.39 7.05
CA LEU A 155 4.77 9.55 6.86
C LEU A 155 5.74 9.38 5.68
N ASP A 156 6.19 8.15 5.41
CA ASP A 156 7.09 7.87 4.29
C ASP A 156 6.42 8.19 2.94
N TRP A 157 5.11 7.96 2.84
CA TRP A 157 4.32 8.31 1.65
C TRP A 157 4.09 9.81 1.53
N ILE A 158 3.96 10.50 2.66
CA ILE A 158 3.84 11.97 2.69
C ILE A 158 5.05 12.63 2.05
N ASP A 159 6.26 12.15 2.36
CA ASP A 159 7.49 12.72 1.80
C ASP A 159 7.57 12.47 0.29
N GLN A 160 7.20 11.27 -0.17
CA GLN A 160 7.14 10.97 -1.60
C GLN A 160 6.13 11.88 -2.33
N TRP A 161 4.95 12.11 -1.74
CA TRP A 161 3.96 13.03 -2.29
C TRP A 161 4.50 14.47 -2.35
N ARG A 162 5.20 14.93 -1.31
CA ARG A 162 5.82 16.26 -1.26
C ARG A 162 6.80 16.44 -2.42
N GLU A 163 7.69 15.48 -2.62
CA GLU A 163 8.65 15.53 -3.71
C GLU A 163 7.97 15.49 -5.10
N LYS A 164 6.95 14.65 -5.28
CA LYS A 164 6.17 14.59 -6.53
C LYS A 164 5.39 15.88 -6.82
N ILE A 165 4.85 16.54 -5.81
CA ILE A 165 4.19 17.85 -5.98
C ILE A 165 5.21 18.88 -6.50
N LYS A 166 6.40 18.95 -5.91
CA LYS A 166 7.49 19.85 -6.35
C LYS A 166 8.03 19.48 -7.73
N GLU A 167 8.13 18.19 -8.04
CA GLU A 167 8.56 17.69 -9.35
C GLU A 167 7.57 18.13 -10.44
N TYR A 168 6.26 17.93 -10.21
CA TYR A 168 5.23 18.13 -11.24
C TYR A 168 4.68 19.55 -11.31
N THR A 169 4.92 20.38 -10.29
CA THR A 169 4.41 21.75 -10.24
C THR A 169 5.50 22.77 -9.92
N ASN A 170 5.14 24.06 -10.02
CA ASN A 170 5.99 25.17 -9.58
C ASN A 170 5.84 25.49 -8.09
N LEU A 171 5.14 24.66 -7.30
CA LEU A 171 4.96 24.93 -5.87
C LEU A 171 6.29 24.88 -5.11
N ARG A 172 6.46 25.85 -4.18
CA ARG A 172 7.59 25.93 -3.28
C ARG A 172 7.31 25.23 -1.96
N ASP A 173 8.34 25.00 -1.17
CA ASP A 173 8.23 24.34 0.12
C ASP A 173 7.33 25.09 1.13
N ASP A 174 7.26 26.42 1.05
CA ASP A 174 6.40 27.25 1.90
C ASP A 174 4.92 27.24 1.50
N GLU A 175 4.59 26.66 0.34
CA GLU A 175 3.23 26.49 -0.17
C GLU A 175 2.67 25.08 0.08
N ILE A 176 3.50 24.15 0.59
CA ILE A 176 3.14 22.77 0.91
C ILE A 176 3.38 22.53 2.40
N TYR A 177 2.35 22.11 3.15
CA TYR A 177 2.46 21.89 4.58
C TYR A 177 2.16 20.45 4.98
N THR A 178 3.10 19.82 5.69
CA THR A 178 2.92 18.51 6.29
C THR A 178 2.39 18.64 7.70
N ILE A 179 1.21 18.08 7.95
CA ILE A 179 0.61 17.99 9.28
C ILE A 179 1.17 16.73 9.97
N SER A 180 2.11 16.94 10.90
CA SER A 180 2.77 15.87 11.64
C SER A 180 2.38 15.89 13.12
N GLY A 181 1.57 14.92 13.53
CA GLY A 181 1.15 14.73 14.92
C GLY A 181 0.05 15.68 15.39
N VAL A 182 -0.49 15.36 16.56
CA VAL A 182 -1.64 16.04 17.19
C VAL A 182 -1.34 17.51 17.51
N GLY A 183 -0.12 17.83 17.95
CA GLY A 183 0.28 19.21 18.28
C GLY A 183 0.30 20.15 17.07
N SER A 184 0.62 19.62 15.88
CA SER A 184 0.58 20.37 14.61
C SER A 184 -0.85 20.77 14.26
N ILE A 185 -1.82 19.87 14.44
CA ILE A 185 -3.24 20.17 14.22
C ILE A 185 -3.73 21.24 15.21
N ALA A 186 -3.38 21.13 16.49
CA ALA A 186 -3.78 22.09 17.50
C ALA A 186 -3.26 23.51 17.17
N LYS A 187 -2.02 23.64 16.72
CA LYS A 187 -1.45 24.94 16.28
C LYS A 187 -2.21 25.53 15.08
N LEU A 188 -2.64 24.70 14.13
CA LEU A 188 -3.43 25.13 12.97
C LEU A 188 -4.80 25.66 13.38
N ILE A 189 -5.53 24.94 14.24
CA ILE A 189 -6.86 25.33 14.71
C ILE A 189 -6.79 26.62 15.53
N ASN A 190 -5.80 26.77 16.40
CA ASN A 190 -5.62 27.94 17.26
C ASN A 190 -5.03 29.17 16.51
N GLY A 191 -4.80 29.06 15.21
CA GLY A 191 -4.26 30.17 14.42
C GLY A 191 -2.79 30.50 14.69
N MET A 192 -2.06 29.64 15.41
CA MET A 192 -0.63 29.82 15.71
C MET A 192 0.27 29.61 14.48
N LYS A 193 -0.29 29.12 13.38
CA LYS A 193 0.40 28.96 12.10
C LYS A 193 -0.33 29.76 11.03
N ASP A 194 0.39 30.64 10.36
CA ASP A 194 -0.11 31.30 9.16
C ASP A 194 -0.20 30.29 8.01
N VAL A 195 -1.39 30.14 7.46
CA VAL A 195 -1.71 29.22 6.37
C VAL A 195 -2.07 29.93 5.07
N SER A 196 -1.92 31.26 5.03
CA SER A 196 -2.34 32.09 3.86
C SER A 196 -1.68 31.66 2.55
N LYS A 197 -0.40 31.31 2.59
CA LYS A 197 0.38 30.87 1.43
C LYS A 197 0.23 29.37 1.13
N ILE A 198 -0.29 28.57 2.06
CA ILE A 198 -0.32 27.13 1.90
C ILE A 198 -1.45 26.75 0.94
N LYS A 199 -1.09 26.03 -0.10
CA LYS A 199 -1.98 25.57 -1.17
C LYS A 199 -2.30 24.09 -1.05
N PHE A 200 -1.35 23.30 -0.53
CA PHE A 200 -1.45 21.85 -0.44
C PHE A 200 -1.06 21.35 0.96
N PHE A 201 -1.96 20.61 1.59
CA PHE A 201 -1.72 19.95 2.89
C PHE A 201 -1.51 18.47 2.70
N LEU A 202 -0.58 17.91 3.45
CA LEU A 202 -0.28 16.49 3.52
C LEU A 202 -0.50 16.00 4.94
N CYS A 203 -1.26 14.93 5.13
CA CYS A 203 -1.57 14.37 6.43
C CYS A 203 -1.67 12.85 6.38
N SER A 204 -1.44 12.18 7.51
CA SER A 204 -1.71 10.75 7.63
C SER A 204 -3.05 10.47 8.32
N HIS A 205 -3.70 9.36 7.95
CA HIS A 205 -4.90 8.86 8.63
C HIS A 205 -4.69 8.72 10.14
N SER A 206 -3.50 8.23 10.56
CA SER A 206 -3.16 8.03 11.96
C SER A 206 -3.07 9.35 12.73
N THR A 207 -2.59 10.42 12.11
CA THR A 207 -2.53 11.76 12.73
C THR A 207 -3.94 12.31 12.99
N ILE A 208 -4.83 12.23 12.00
CA ILE A 208 -6.23 12.68 12.15
C ILE A 208 -6.95 11.84 13.21
N LYS A 209 -6.81 10.51 13.15
CA LYS A 209 -7.45 9.60 14.12
C LYS A 209 -6.96 9.85 15.55
N SER A 210 -5.66 10.05 15.74
CA SER A 210 -5.09 10.36 17.06
C SER A 210 -5.59 11.70 17.60
N PHE A 211 -5.76 12.68 16.72
CA PHE A 211 -6.33 13.97 17.07
C PHE A 211 -7.82 13.84 17.44
N ALA A 212 -8.61 13.13 16.64
CA ALA A 212 -10.02 12.87 16.92
C ALA A 212 -10.22 12.10 18.23
N LYS A 213 -9.34 11.11 18.52
CA LYS A 213 -9.38 10.36 19.80
C LYS A 213 -9.16 11.27 21.00
N LYS A 214 -8.33 12.31 20.86
CA LYS A 214 -8.02 13.24 21.98
C LYS A 214 -9.02 14.38 22.13
N TYR A 215 -9.54 14.90 21.03
CA TYR A 215 -10.32 16.14 21.03
C TYR A 215 -11.73 16.01 20.43
N GLY A 216 -12.11 14.83 19.96
CA GLY A 216 -13.39 14.57 19.29
C GLY A 216 -13.37 14.83 17.78
N TRP A 217 -14.32 14.23 17.10
CA TRP A 217 -14.46 14.35 15.64
C TRP A 217 -14.95 15.74 15.20
N ASP A 218 -15.71 16.45 16.03
CA ASP A 218 -16.13 17.83 15.74
C ASP A 218 -14.93 18.77 15.59
N MET A 219 -13.82 18.50 16.30
CA MET A 219 -12.58 19.25 16.14
C MET A 219 -11.85 18.94 14.82
N VAL A 220 -12.04 17.74 14.25
CA VAL A 220 -11.58 17.44 12.88
C VAL A 220 -12.38 18.27 11.86
N SER A 221 -13.70 18.38 12.07
CA SER A 221 -14.55 19.27 11.26
C SER A 221 -14.07 20.74 11.35
N ALA A 222 -13.76 21.20 12.57
CA ALA A 222 -13.22 22.55 12.77
C ALA A 222 -11.88 22.78 12.05
N LEU A 223 -10.99 21.77 12.02
CA LEU A 223 -9.74 21.83 11.26
C LEU A 223 -9.99 22.08 9.77
N PHE A 224 -10.85 21.28 9.14
CA PHE A 224 -11.13 21.42 7.71
C PHE A 224 -11.76 22.76 7.36
N ARG A 225 -12.70 23.24 8.19
CA ARG A 225 -13.28 24.59 8.06
C ARG A 225 -12.24 25.69 8.24
N ARG A 226 -11.39 25.60 9.27
CA ARG A 226 -10.33 26.60 9.54
C ARG A 226 -9.32 26.68 8.41
N LEU A 227 -8.98 25.54 7.81
CA LEU A 227 -8.08 25.47 6.67
C LEU A 227 -8.77 25.78 5.34
N GLU A 228 -10.09 25.93 5.31
CA GLU A 228 -10.88 26.16 4.08
C GLU A 228 -10.56 25.15 2.97
N ILE A 229 -10.49 23.85 3.34
CA ILE A 229 -10.16 22.78 2.39
C ILE A 229 -11.31 22.58 1.41
N GLY A 230 -11.02 22.73 0.11
CA GLY A 230 -11.97 22.50 -0.98
C GLY A 230 -11.90 21.08 -1.56
N VAL A 231 -10.73 20.44 -1.50
CA VAL A 231 -10.53 19.11 -2.07
C VAL A 231 -9.87 18.18 -1.06
N LYS A 232 -10.40 16.96 -0.93
CA LYS A 232 -9.75 15.83 -0.26
C LYS A 232 -9.27 14.82 -1.30
N ILE A 233 -8.09 14.28 -1.08
CA ILE A 233 -7.53 13.17 -1.88
C ILE A 233 -7.11 12.08 -0.90
N TYR A 234 -7.61 10.87 -1.08
CA TYR A 234 -7.18 9.70 -0.34
C TYR A 234 -6.33 8.82 -1.24
N ASP A 235 -5.10 8.55 -0.84
CA ASP A 235 -4.22 7.61 -1.55
C ASP A 235 -4.33 6.22 -0.95
N GLU A 236 -4.35 5.20 -1.80
CA GLU A 236 -4.61 3.79 -1.48
C GLU A 236 -5.87 3.61 -0.62
N ALA A 237 -6.97 4.20 -1.08
CA ALA A 237 -8.24 4.31 -0.34
C ALA A 237 -8.80 2.95 0.15
N HIS A 238 -8.46 1.85 -0.53
CA HIS A 238 -8.89 0.50 -0.14
C HIS A 238 -8.26 0.02 1.19
N LEU A 239 -7.08 0.54 1.58
CA LEU A 239 -6.38 0.08 2.79
C LEU A 239 -6.98 0.61 4.09
N TRP A 240 -7.58 1.82 4.06
CA TRP A 240 -7.97 2.56 5.25
C TRP A 240 -9.45 2.92 5.26
N PHE A 241 -10.27 2.06 4.71
CA PHE A 241 -11.69 2.31 4.47
C PHE A 241 -12.43 2.86 5.71
N ASP A 242 -12.29 2.23 6.89
CA ASP A 242 -12.96 2.71 8.11
C ASP A 242 -12.51 4.12 8.52
N ASN A 243 -11.21 4.41 8.40
CA ASN A 243 -10.69 5.73 8.73
C ASN A 243 -11.16 6.79 7.71
N ILE A 244 -11.28 6.42 6.44
CA ILE A 244 -11.82 7.27 5.38
C ILE A 244 -13.26 7.62 5.67
N CYS A 245 -14.10 6.62 5.96
CA CYS A 245 -15.49 6.85 6.33
C CYS A 245 -15.60 7.80 7.53
N MET A 246 -14.82 7.56 8.59
CA MET A 246 -14.84 8.43 9.77
C MET A 246 -14.41 9.86 9.46
N ILE A 247 -13.41 10.08 8.62
CA ILE A 247 -13.01 11.44 8.22
C ILE A 247 -14.12 12.07 7.35
N ASP A 248 -14.70 11.32 6.43
CA ASP A 248 -15.75 11.80 5.54
C ASP A 248 -17.03 12.15 6.29
N PHE A 249 -17.39 11.42 7.35
CA PHE A 249 -18.56 11.72 8.19
C PHE A 249 -18.50 13.11 8.86
N PHE A 250 -17.30 13.57 9.17
CA PHE A 250 -17.09 14.82 9.90
C PHE A 250 -16.46 15.94 9.06
N THR A 251 -16.21 15.72 7.76
CA THR A 251 -15.61 16.73 6.89
C THR A 251 -16.41 16.90 5.62
N ASP A 252 -16.83 18.13 5.35
CA ASP A 252 -17.55 18.48 4.14
C ASP A 252 -16.67 19.37 3.25
N VAL A 253 -16.35 18.91 2.04
CA VAL A 253 -15.49 19.59 1.07
C VAL A 253 -16.15 19.58 -0.31
N ALA A 254 -15.69 20.42 -1.24
CA ALA A 254 -16.28 20.48 -2.57
C ALA A 254 -16.13 19.19 -3.37
N LYS A 255 -14.93 18.58 -3.31
CA LYS A 255 -14.60 17.35 -4.05
C LYS A 255 -13.79 16.39 -3.19
N THR A 256 -14.08 15.10 -3.32
CA THR A 256 -13.31 14.03 -2.67
C THR A 256 -12.90 12.98 -3.72
N TYR A 257 -11.62 12.67 -3.79
CA TYR A 257 -11.05 11.68 -4.71
C TYR A 257 -10.50 10.49 -3.93
N TYR A 258 -10.91 9.30 -4.29
CA TYR A 258 -10.44 8.02 -3.74
C TYR A 258 -9.55 7.35 -4.77
N LEU A 259 -8.24 7.42 -4.58
CA LEU A 259 -7.27 6.80 -5.48
C LEU A 259 -6.94 5.40 -4.99
N THR A 260 -6.98 4.42 -5.87
CA THR A 260 -6.60 3.05 -5.55
C THR A 260 -6.04 2.32 -6.76
N ALA A 261 -5.11 1.39 -6.52
CA ALA A 261 -4.68 0.41 -7.53
C ALA A 261 -5.51 -0.87 -7.46
N THR A 262 -6.34 -1.03 -6.42
CA THR A 262 -7.10 -2.26 -6.19
C THR A 262 -8.40 -1.91 -5.48
N PRO A 263 -9.51 -1.75 -6.20
CA PRO A 263 -10.81 -1.39 -5.62
C PRO A 263 -11.45 -2.55 -4.83
N ILE A 264 -10.76 -3.68 -4.68
CA ILE A 264 -11.27 -4.89 -4.04
C ILE A 264 -10.56 -5.08 -2.69
N GLN A 265 -11.33 -5.28 -1.64
CA GLN A 265 -10.83 -5.69 -0.34
C GLN A 265 -10.47 -7.20 -0.35
N SER A 266 -9.41 -7.57 0.38
CA SER A 266 -8.94 -8.96 0.44
C SER A 266 -9.89 -9.92 1.18
N ASP A 267 -10.75 -9.39 2.03
CA ASP A 267 -11.75 -10.12 2.81
C ASP A 267 -13.14 -9.93 2.21
N PHE A 268 -13.89 -11.03 2.06
CA PHE A 268 -15.22 -11.00 1.43
C PHE A 268 -16.20 -10.03 2.13
N PHE A 269 -16.22 -10.00 3.45
CA PHE A 269 -17.16 -9.14 4.20
C PHE A 269 -16.74 -7.68 4.11
N ASN A 270 -15.45 -7.39 4.24
CA ASN A 270 -14.93 -6.03 4.06
C ASN A 270 -15.16 -5.54 2.62
N ASN A 271 -14.99 -6.42 1.63
CA ASN A 271 -15.26 -6.08 0.24
C ASN A 271 -16.73 -5.76 0.00
N ARG A 272 -17.66 -6.54 0.58
CA ARG A 272 -19.10 -6.27 0.52
C ARG A 272 -19.44 -4.90 1.10
N ILE A 273 -18.88 -4.54 2.24
CA ILE A 273 -19.11 -3.24 2.89
C ILE A 273 -18.57 -2.12 2.00
N TYR A 274 -17.34 -2.25 1.50
CA TYR A 274 -16.71 -1.31 0.59
C TYR A 274 -17.56 -1.08 -0.66
N GLN A 275 -18.00 -2.15 -1.33
CA GLN A 275 -18.85 -2.08 -2.52
C GLN A 275 -20.22 -1.41 -2.22
N THR A 276 -20.79 -1.67 -1.03
CA THR A 276 -22.04 -1.02 -0.62
C THR A 276 -21.85 0.48 -0.39
N ALA A 277 -20.75 0.86 0.28
CA ALA A 277 -20.45 2.24 0.64
C ALA A 277 -20.16 3.16 -0.57
N PHE A 278 -19.58 2.59 -1.64
CA PHE A 278 -19.21 3.31 -2.85
C PHE A 278 -20.09 2.99 -4.06
N LYS A 279 -21.24 2.35 -3.86
CA LYS A 279 -22.07 1.82 -4.96
C LYS A 279 -22.48 2.87 -5.99
N THR A 280 -22.81 4.09 -5.55
CA THR A 280 -23.25 5.19 -6.43
C THR A 280 -22.16 6.21 -6.72
N VAL A 281 -20.96 6.02 -6.16
CA VAL A 281 -19.83 6.91 -6.43
C VAL A 281 -19.31 6.63 -7.85
N PRO A 282 -19.28 7.63 -8.74
CA PRO A 282 -18.71 7.44 -10.08
C PRO A 282 -17.27 6.92 -9.98
N SER A 283 -16.98 5.88 -10.73
CA SER A 283 -15.66 5.26 -10.76
C SER A 283 -15.13 5.13 -12.18
N ILE A 284 -13.83 5.26 -12.34
CA ILE A 284 -13.12 4.90 -13.56
C ILE A 284 -12.12 3.78 -13.26
N ASP A 285 -12.19 2.72 -14.06
CA ASP A 285 -11.30 1.58 -14.00
C ASP A 285 -10.45 1.56 -15.26
N LEU A 286 -9.20 1.99 -15.14
CA LEU A 286 -8.23 1.98 -16.24
C LEU A 286 -7.13 0.93 -15.95
N PHE A 287 -7.58 -0.23 -15.49
CA PHE A 287 -6.71 -1.38 -15.37
C PHE A 287 -6.46 -1.99 -16.74
N ASP A 288 -5.19 -2.20 -17.07
CA ASP A 288 -4.87 -3.20 -18.07
C ASP A 288 -5.14 -4.56 -17.46
N GLU A 289 -6.07 -5.28 -18.01
CA GLU A 289 -6.19 -6.72 -17.77
C GLU A 289 -5.08 -7.48 -18.53
N ASP A 290 -4.34 -6.75 -19.37
CA ASP A 290 -3.26 -7.30 -20.17
C ASP A 290 -2.10 -7.73 -19.28
N LYS A 291 -1.45 -8.79 -19.72
CA LYS A 291 -0.22 -9.28 -19.10
C LYS A 291 0.80 -8.14 -19.03
N ASP A 292 1.47 -8.01 -17.92
CA ASP A 292 2.66 -7.18 -17.87
C ASP A 292 3.67 -7.73 -18.88
N PRO A 293 3.99 -7.01 -19.97
CA PRO A 293 4.83 -7.55 -21.03
C PRO A 293 6.29 -7.74 -20.60
N HIS A 294 6.62 -7.41 -19.36
CA HIS A 294 8.00 -7.30 -18.91
C HIS A 294 8.34 -8.20 -17.72
N THR A 295 7.36 -8.74 -17.00
CA THR A 295 7.59 -9.46 -15.74
C THR A 295 7.22 -10.92 -15.80
N SER A 296 8.22 -11.80 -15.65
CA SER A 296 8.05 -13.24 -15.49
C SER A 296 7.76 -13.61 -14.04
N TYR A 297 6.83 -14.53 -13.80
CA TYR A 297 6.56 -15.10 -12.48
C TYR A 297 7.23 -16.47 -12.34
N ILE A 298 8.03 -16.63 -11.30
CA ILE A 298 8.70 -17.88 -10.97
C ILE A 298 8.29 -18.29 -9.56
N SER A 299 7.65 -19.44 -9.41
CA SER A 299 7.40 -20.06 -8.12
C SER A 299 8.41 -21.16 -7.86
N MET A 300 9.11 -21.08 -6.73
CA MET A 300 10.05 -22.10 -6.27
C MET A 300 9.44 -22.80 -5.05
N LEU A 301 9.03 -24.05 -5.25
CA LEU A 301 8.33 -24.86 -4.25
C LEU A 301 9.32 -25.78 -3.56
N PHE A 302 9.45 -25.65 -2.24
CA PHE A 302 10.29 -26.52 -1.42
C PHE A 302 9.51 -27.06 -0.22
N ASN A 303 10.04 -28.06 0.46
CA ASN A 303 9.44 -28.61 1.67
C ASN A 303 10.43 -28.44 2.84
N SER A 304 10.03 -27.71 3.87
CA SER A 304 10.84 -27.58 5.10
C SER A 304 10.72 -28.81 6.01
N HIS A 305 9.89 -29.78 5.66
CA HIS A 305 9.59 -31.00 6.45
C HIS A 305 9.19 -30.71 7.90
N PRO A 306 8.18 -29.83 8.14
CA PRO A 306 7.80 -29.47 9.50
C PRO A 306 7.19 -30.65 10.23
N LYS A 307 7.58 -30.84 11.49
CA LYS A 307 6.92 -31.78 12.40
C LYS A 307 5.55 -31.22 12.84
N ALA A 308 4.68 -32.05 13.38
CA ALA A 308 3.41 -31.61 13.94
C ALA A 308 3.57 -30.53 15.02
N THR A 309 4.64 -30.61 15.81
CA THR A 309 5.02 -29.60 16.81
C THR A 309 5.34 -28.25 16.18
N ASP A 310 6.03 -28.24 15.03
CA ASP A 310 6.42 -27.02 14.32
C ASP A 310 5.19 -26.35 13.71
N ILE A 311 4.29 -27.15 13.11
CA ILE A 311 3.00 -26.66 12.57
C ILE A 311 2.16 -26.03 13.68
N SER A 312 2.10 -26.68 14.86
CA SER A 312 1.40 -26.14 16.01
C SER A 312 2.05 -24.86 16.54
N ALA A 313 3.39 -24.82 16.62
CA ALA A 313 4.12 -23.63 17.03
C ALA A 313 3.92 -22.44 16.07
N CYS A 314 3.77 -22.70 14.77
CA CYS A 314 3.46 -21.69 13.75
C CYS A 314 1.96 -21.36 13.65
N SER A 315 1.16 -21.71 14.66
CA SER A 315 -0.27 -21.45 14.72
C SER A 315 -0.63 -20.73 16.02
N ASN A 316 -1.78 -20.08 16.02
CA ASN A 316 -2.41 -19.49 17.19
C ASN A 316 -3.93 -19.69 17.11
N ILE A 317 -4.68 -19.18 18.09
CA ILE A 317 -6.16 -19.34 18.14
C ILE A 317 -6.88 -18.76 16.91
N TYR A 318 -6.21 -17.91 16.13
CA TYR A 318 -6.76 -17.31 14.89
C TYR A 318 -6.31 -18.05 13.62
N GLY A 319 -5.52 -19.10 13.74
CA GLY A 319 -4.97 -19.91 12.67
C GLY A 319 -3.48 -19.76 12.48
N PHE A 320 -3.01 -19.77 11.23
CA PHE A 320 -1.59 -19.69 10.88
C PHE A 320 -0.95 -18.34 11.26
N ASP A 321 0.15 -18.39 12.02
CA ASP A 321 0.91 -17.23 12.49
C ASP A 321 2.13 -17.00 11.59
N ARG A 322 2.04 -15.96 10.75
CA ARG A 322 3.10 -15.61 9.79
C ARG A 322 4.41 -15.21 10.46
N VAL A 323 4.34 -14.54 11.62
CA VAL A 323 5.54 -14.09 12.34
C VAL A 323 6.31 -15.30 12.85
N LYS A 324 5.63 -16.20 13.55
CA LYS A 324 6.23 -17.44 14.06
C LYS A 324 6.77 -18.33 12.95
N TYR A 325 6.04 -18.45 11.83
CA TYR A 325 6.52 -19.18 10.66
C TYR A 325 7.80 -18.56 10.08
N THR A 326 7.84 -17.23 9.92
CA THR A 326 9.03 -16.56 9.39
C THR A 326 10.24 -16.81 10.28
N GLU A 327 10.07 -16.76 11.60
CA GLU A 327 11.12 -17.06 12.57
C GLU A 327 11.53 -18.53 12.49
N TYR A 328 10.56 -19.46 12.50
CA TYR A 328 10.80 -20.90 12.34
C TYR A 328 11.66 -21.17 11.11
N LEU A 329 11.25 -20.68 9.93
CA LEU A 329 11.95 -20.93 8.68
C LEU A 329 13.37 -20.37 8.71
N THR A 330 13.60 -19.21 9.32
CA THR A 330 14.92 -18.56 9.41
C THR A 330 15.93 -19.37 10.23
N PHE A 331 15.47 -20.33 11.03
CA PHE A 331 16.35 -21.28 11.74
C PHE A 331 16.60 -22.59 10.99
N GLN A 332 15.92 -22.82 9.85
CA GLN A 332 16.08 -24.03 9.08
C GLN A 332 17.31 -23.94 8.15
N GLU A 333 18.05 -25.04 8.02
CA GLU A 333 19.19 -25.13 7.11
C GLU A 333 18.79 -24.86 5.65
N ASN A 334 17.65 -25.40 5.23
CA ASN A 334 17.12 -25.21 3.88
C ASN A 334 16.86 -23.74 3.52
N TYR A 335 16.58 -22.88 4.50
CA TYR A 335 16.46 -21.43 4.26
C TYR A 335 17.74 -20.84 3.67
N TYR A 336 18.89 -21.16 4.26
CA TYR A 336 20.19 -20.65 3.82
C TYR A 336 20.69 -21.32 2.54
N LYS A 337 20.33 -22.58 2.31
CA LYS A 337 20.60 -23.29 1.06
C LYS A 337 19.85 -22.61 -0.10
N ILE A 338 18.57 -22.31 0.08
CA ILE A 338 17.77 -21.58 -0.90
C ILE A 338 18.32 -20.17 -1.10
N LEU A 339 18.69 -19.48 -0.03
CA LEU A 339 19.28 -18.14 -0.11
C LEU A 339 20.60 -18.16 -0.92
N LYS A 340 21.46 -19.16 -0.75
CA LYS A 340 22.68 -19.34 -1.56
C LYS A 340 22.33 -19.50 -3.05
N ILE A 341 21.34 -20.31 -3.38
CA ILE A 341 20.87 -20.49 -4.77
C ILE A 341 20.35 -19.16 -5.34
N LEU A 342 19.60 -18.40 -4.56
CA LEU A 342 19.08 -17.08 -4.96
C LEU A 342 20.21 -16.07 -5.18
N MET A 343 21.24 -16.04 -4.34
CA MET A 343 22.38 -15.13 -4.53
C MET A 343 23.10 -15.42 -5.85
N VAL A 344 23.37 -16.68 -6.17
CA VAL A 344 23.98 -17.05 -7.45
C VAL A 344 23.07 -16.67 -8.62
N MET A 345 21.77 -16.89 -8.51
CA MET A 345 20.81 -16.48 -9.55
C MET A 345 20.80 -14.95 -9.74
N ILE A 346 20.88 -14.18 -8.67
CA ILE A 346 20.98 -12.71 -8.74
C ILE A 346 22.24 -12.30 -9.50
N GLU A 347 23.39 -12.88 -9.17
CA GLU A 347 24.65 -12.57 -9.84
C GLU A 347 24.66 -12.92 -11.33
N GLN A 348 23.99 -14.02 -11.70
CA GLN A 348 23.94 -14.49 -13.08
C GLN A 348 22.91 -13.77 -13.95
N THR A 349 21.83 -13.23 -13.36
CA THR A 349 20.66 -12.80 -14.14
C THR A 349 20.27 -11.34 -13.97
N VAL A 350 20.74 -10.67 -12.91
CA VAL A 350 20.49 -9.25 -12.65
C VAL A 350 21.68 -8.45 -13.15
N SER A 351 21.44 -7.39 -13.91
CA SER A 351 22.51 -6.56 -14.47
C SER A 351 23.38 -5.95 -13.35
N PRO A 352 24.62 -5.54 -13.65
CA PRO A 352 25.51 -4.94 -12.64
C PRO A 352 24.91 -3.71 -11.93
N SER A 353 24.11 -2.92 -12.64
CA SER A 353 23.38 -1.76 -12.10
C SER A 353 21.97 -2.09 -11.63
N GLY A 354 21.49 -3.30 -11.87
CA GLY A 354 20.16 -3.77 -11.52
C GLY A 354 20.00 -3.98 -10.03
N LYS A 355 18.80 -3.74 -9.54
CA LYS A 355 18.44 -3.89 -8.13
C LYS A 355 17.52 -5.07 -7.88
N VAL A 356 17.62 -5.61 -6.69
CA VAL A 356 16.80 -6.73 -6.19
C VAL A 356 16.09 -6.32 -4.92
N LEU A 357 14.77 -6.53 -4.85
CA LEU A 357 13.96 -6.31 -3.66
C LEU A 357 13.58 -7.66 -3.06
N ILE A 358 13.92 -7.89 -1.79
CA ILE A 358 13.63 -9.14 -1.09
C ILE A 358 12.67 -8.86 0.08
N TYR A 359 11.47 -9.43 0.01
CA TYR A 359 10.47 -9.38 1.07
C TYR A 359 10.71 -10.47 2.10
N ILE A 360 10.81 -10.07 3.37
CA ILE A 360 11.08 -10.92 4.53
C ILE A 360 10.10 -10.56 5.65
N GLY A 361 9.46 -11.55 6.27
CA GLY A 361 8.28 -11.33 7.12
C GLY A 361 8.51 -10.63 8.46
N THR A 362 9.75 -10.58 9.00
CA THR A 362 10.07 -9.94 10.28
C THR A 362 11.38 -9.19 10.25
N ASN A 363 11.53 -8.18 11.10
CA ASN A 363 12.79 -7.45 11.26
C ASN A 363 13.92 -8.36 11.77
N TYR A 364 13.59 -9.32 12.61
CA TYR A 364 14.57 -10.31 13.11
C TYR A 364 15.12 -11.15 11.94
N ALA A 365 14.26 -11.69 11.10
CA ALA A 365 14.67 -12.45 9.92
C ALA A 365 15.44 -11.59 8.91
N ILE A 366 15.07 -10.32 8.73
CA ILE A 366 15.81 -9.35 7.91
C ILE A 366 17.25 -9.23 8.41
N MET A 367 17.47 -9.01 9.72
CA MET A 367 18.82 -8.86 10.26
C MET A 367 19.66 -10.11 10.11
N ARG A 368 19.09 -11.30 10.35
CA ARG A 368 19.81 -12.56 10.13
C ARG A 368 20.23 -12.74 8.67
N THR A 369 19.30 -12.47 7.74
CA THR A 369 19.57 -12.54 6.30
C THR A 369 20.63 -11.51 5.87
N TYR A 370 20.54 -10.29 6.39
CA TYR A 370 21.50 -9.22 6.14
C TYR A 370 22.92 -9.63 6.53
N TYR A 371 23.12 -10.10 7.77
CA TYR A 371 24.45 -10.51 8.23
C TYR A 371 24.95 -11.71 7.46
N TRP A 372 24.09 -12.67 7.11
CA TRP A 372 24.48 -13.81 6.32
C TRP A 372 24.94 -13.39 4.90
N ILE A 373 24.21 -12.52 4.22
CA ILE A 373 24.63 -12.03 2.90
C ILE A 373 25.94 -11.24 3.02
N LYS A 374 26.07 -10.37 4.00
CA LYS A 374 27.31 -9.60 4.21
C LYS A 374 28.53 -10.47 4.48
N TYR A 375 28.35 -11.58 5.16
CA TYR A 375 29.43 -12.51 5.47
C TYR A 375 29.86 -13.33 4.24
N TYR A 376 28.88 -13.91 3.52
CA TYR A 376 29.19 -14.81 2.40
C TYR A 376 29.36 -14.10 1.06
N TYR A 377 28.80 -12.90 0.90
CA TYR A 377 28.81 -12.09 -0.34
C TYR A 377 29.21 -10.64 -0.03
N PRO A 378 30.41 -10.39 0.52
CA PRO A 378 30.83 -9.07 0.98
C PRO A 378 30.94 -8.04 -0.15
N HIS A 379 31.05 -8.47 -1.39
CA HIS A 379 31.10 -7.63 -2.58
C HIS A 379 29.73 -7.09 -3.00
N LEU A 380 28.64 -7.65 -2.49
CA LEU A 380 27.28 -7.16 -2.78
C LEU A 380 26.89 -6.08 -1.79
N SER A 381 26.42 -4.94 -2.31
CA SER A 381 25.84 -3.90 -1.45
C SER A 381 24.43 -4.32 -1.03
N VAL A 382 24.16 -4.30 0.28
CA VAL A 382 22.88 -4.69 0.87
C VAL A 382 22.36 -3.56 1.73
N GLY A 383 21.15 -3.11 1.45
CA GLY A 383 20.43 -2.09 2.21
C GLY A 383 19.23 -2.64 2.94
N LEU A 384 18.81 -1.92 3.98
CA LEU A 384 17.66 -2.24 4.82
C LEU A 384 16.57 -1.20 4.62
N PHE A 385 15.40 -1.60 4.14
CA PHE A 385 14.25 -0.71 4.06
C PHE A 385 13.14 -1.21 5.00
N SER A 386 13.33 -0.96 6.29
CA SER A 386 12.39 -1.41 7.33
C SER A 386 12.33 -0.41 8.48
N SER A 387 11.58 -0.71 9.55
CA SER A 387 11.56 0.09 10.77
C SER A 387 12.87 0.05 11.58
N LEU A 388 13.83 -0.76 11.18
CA LEU A 388 15.18 -0.81 11.77
C LEU A 388 16.05 0.40 11.38
N VAL A 389 15.74 1.06 10.29
CA VAL A 389 16.51 2.20 9.77
C VAL A 389 15.76 3.50 10.06
N PRO A 390 16.45 4.53 10.57
CA PRO A 390 15.91 5.87 10.72
C PRO A 390 15.32 6.39 9.41
N LYS A 391 14.28 7.22 9.49
CA LYS A 391 13.54 7.68 8.32
C LYS A 391 14.43 8.43 7.32
N GLU A 392 15.32 9.25 7.84
CA GLU A 392 16.28 10.07 7.08
C GLU A 392 17.28 9.25 6.26
N ASP A 393 17.57 8.02 6.68
CA ASP A 393 18.54 7.16 6.01
C ASP A 393 17.89 6.16 5.04
N LYS A 394 16.58 5.91 5.15
CA LYS A 394 15.88 4.92 4.30
C LYS A 394 16.06 5.14 2.81
N THR A 395 16.08 6.40 2.36
CA THR A 395 16.25 6.72 0.94
C THR A 395 17.66 6.34 0.45
N LYS A 396 18.68 6.47 1.30
CA LYS A 396 20.05 6.07 0.99
C LYS A 396 20.15 4.54 0.82
N GLU A 397 19.40 3.81 1.63
CA GLU A 397 19.37 2.34 1.59
C GLU A 397 18.83 1.79 0.25
N LEU A 398 17.99 2.56 -0.45
CA LEU A 398 17.48 2.20 -1.78
C LEU A 398 18.54 2.24 -2.90
N ASN A 399 19.71 2.80 -2.62
CA ASN A 399 20.83 2.81 -3.58
C ASN A 399 21.61 1.49 -3.60
N ASN A 400 21.41 0.62 -2.63
CA ASN A 400 22.04 -0.68 -2.60
C ASN A 400 21.51 -1.63 -3.69
N ARG A 401 22.33 -2.60 -4.10
CA ARG A 401 21.97 -3.61 -5.11
C ARG A 401 20.88 -4.57 -4.61
N ILE A 402 20.99 -5.01 -3.35
CA ILE A 402 19.99 -5.85 -2.69
C ILE A 402 19.31 -5.03 -1.60
N ILE A 403 17.99 -5.00 -1.60
CA ILE A 403 17.18 -4.24 -0.63
C ILE A 403 16.31 -5.25 0.13
N LEU A 404 16.53 -5.37 1.43
CA LEU A 404 15.74 -6.23 2.32
C LEU A 404 14.62 -5.41 2.97
N THR A 405 13.40 -5.91 2.90
CA THR A 405 12.22 -5.17 3.40
C THR A 405 11.11 -6.11 3.88
N THR A 406 10.12 -5.54 4.55
CA THR A 406 8.83 -6.20 4.79
C THR A 406 7.77 -5.64 3.84
N THR A 407 6.69 -6.40 3.56
CA THR A 407 5.55 -5.88 2.79
C THR A 407 4.91 -4.67 3.47
N LYS A 408 4.96 -4.59 4.80
CA LYS A 408 4.48 -3.45 5.58
C LYS A 408 5.33 -2.19 5.38
N SER A 409 6.65 -2.34 5.29
CA SER A 409 7.59 -1.21 5.12
C SER A 409 7.69 -0.73 3.69
N ALA A 410 7.79 -1.65 2.73
CA ALA A 410 7.85 -1.30 1.31
C ALA A 410 6.50 -0.82 0.75
N GLY A 411 5.40 -1.14 1.44
CA GLY A 411 4.06 -0.64 1.15
C GLY A 411 3.67 -0.62 -0.33
N ALA A 412 2.57 0.06 -0.65
CA ALA A 412 2.10 0.22 -2.02
C ALA A 412 2.81 1.35 -2.82
N ALA A 413 3.66 2.19 -2.20
CA ALA A 413 4.15 3.42 -2.82
C ALA A 413 5.68 3.49 -3.07
N LEU A 414 6.45 2.46 -2.73
CA LEU A 414 7.90 2.50 -2.93
C LEU A 414 8.26 2.38 -4.41
N ASP A 415 8.91 3.38 -4.97
CA ASP A 415 9.44 3.39 -6.35
C ASP A 415 10.97 3.18 -6.32
N ILE A 416 11.43 2.06 -6.90
CA ILE A 416 12.84 1.70 -6.95
C ILE A 416 13.29 1.71 -8.40
N GLN A 417 14.07 2.70 -8.76
CA GLN A 417 14.64 2.78 -10.11
C GLN A 417 15.65 1.64 -10.34
N GLY A 418 15.56 0.98 -11.48
CA GLY A 418 16.43 -0.13 -11.85
C GLY A 418 16.10 -1.45 -11.15
N LEU A 419 14.89 -1.62 -10.61
CA LEU A 419 14.45 -2.88 -10.01
C LEU A 419 14.20 -3.93 -11.10
N GLU A 420 15.06 -4.96 -11.16
CA GLU A 420 14.98 -6.05 -12.14
C GLU A 420 14.43 -7.35 -11.54
N MET A 421 14.52 -7.51 -10.22
CA MET A 421 14.05 -8.73 -9.55
C MET A 421 13.37 -8.41 -8.22
N THR A 422 12.23 -9.04 -7.99
CA THR A 422 11.52 -9.05 -6.70
C THR A 422 11.42 -10.47 -6.19
N ILE A 423 11.79 -10.70 -4.93
CA ILE A 423 11.75 -12.01 -4.29
C ILE A 423 10.88 -11.94 -3.05
N VAL A 424 9.88 -12.80 -2.94
CA VAL A 424 9.15 -13.07 -1.69
C VAL A 424 9.79 -14.29 -1.05
N LEU A 425 10.67 -14.07 -0.09
CA LEU A 425 11.53 -15.12 0.46
C LEU A 425 10.82 -15.92 1.57
N ASN A 426 10.34 -15.25 2.60
CA ASN A 426 9.65 -15.88 3.74
C ASN A 426 8.57 -14.98 4.36
N GLU A 427 7.92 -14.18 3.55
CA GLU A 427 6.78 -13.36 3.96
C GLU A 427 5.48 -13.87 3.31
N PRO A 428 4.85 -14.94 3.86
CA PRO A 428 3.68 -15.52 3.24
C PRO A 428 2.46 -14.63 3.39
N PHE A 429 1.76 -14.38 2.29
CA PHE A 429 0.49 -13.67 2.27
C PHE A 429 -0.48 -14.28 1.24
N LYS A 430 -1.77 -14.27 1.57
CA LYS A 430 -2.84 -14.73 0.67
C LYS A 430 -3.52 -13.60 -0.10
N SER A 431 -3.24 -12.35 0.27
CA SER A 431 -3.91 -11.18 -0.29
C SER A 431 -3.58 -10.97 -1.76
N GLN A 432 -4.58 -11.07 -2.64
CA GLN A 432 -4.44 -10.76 -4.06
C GLN A 432 -4.06 -9.28 -4.29
N VAL A 433 -4.54 -8.39 -3.42
CA VAL A 433 -4.20 -6.96 -3.44
C VAL A 433 -2.70 -6.78 -3.22
N LEU A 434 -2.17 -7.37 -2.14
CA LEU A 434 -0.76 -7.30 -1.83
C LEU A 434 0.11 -7.97 -2.91
N THR A 435 -0.39 -9.06 -3.49
CA THR A 435 0.25 -9.74 -4.63
C THR A 435 0.37 -8.80 -5.84
N LYS A 436 -0.71 -8.13 -6.24
CA LYS A 436 -0.67 -7.16 -7.34
C LYS A 436 0.26 -5.98 -7.03
N GLN A 437 0.25 -5.49 -5.79
CA GLN A 437 1.09 -4.38 -5.36
C GLN A 437 2.58 -4.74 -5.39
N THR A 438 2.95 -5.91 -4.89
CA THR A 438 4.35 -6.36 -4.90
C THR A 438 4.84 -6.71 -6.30
N PHE A 439 3.98 -7.34 -7.12
CA PHE A 439 4.26 -7.66 -8.51
C PHE A 439 4.46 -6.41 -9.37
N GLY A 440 3.59 -5.42 -9.25
CA GLY A 440 3.66 -4.16 -10.00
C GLY A 440 4.82 -3.22 -9.61
N ARG A 441 5.77 -3.68 -8.78
CA ARG A 441 7.03 -2.95 -8.48
C ARG A 441 8.08 -3.13 -9.55
N THR A 442 8.11 -4.27 -10.20
CA THR A 442 9.01 -4.55 -11.30
C THR A 442 8.55 -3.80 -12.55
N ARG A 443 9.31 -2.80 -13.00
CA ARG A 443 8.95 -1.92 -14.13
C ARG A 443 10.00 -1.86 -15.23
N ALA A 444 11.16 -2.46 -15.02
CA ALA A 444 12.20 -2.58 -16.04
C ALA A 444 11.83 -3.66 -17.07
N HIS A 445 12.50 -3.67 -18.21
CA HIS A 445 12.36 -4.75 -19.19
C HIS A 445 12.97 -6.04 -18.64
N ASN A 446 12.34 -7.20 -18.92
CA ASN A 446 12.78 -8.53 -18.52
C ASN A 446 12.96 -8.72 -17.02
N THR A 447 11.99 -8.26 -16.25
CA THR A 447 12.00 -8.40 -14.80
C THR A 447 11.49 -9.76 -14.34
N ARG A 448 11.87 -10.16 -13.12
CA ARG A 448 11.48 -11.42 -12.51
C ARG A 448 10.83 -11.21 -11.16
N TYR A 449 9.72 -11.86 -10.93
CA TYR A 449 9.08 -11.97 -9.63
C TYR A 449 9.15 -13.41 -9.16
N ILE A 450 9.83 -13.63 -8.03
CA ILE A 450 10.10 -14.96 -7.47
C ILE A 450 9.34 -15.13 -6.17
N ASP A 451 8.53 -16.17 -6.07
CA ASP A 451 7.77 -16.54 -4.87
C ASP A 451 8.33 -17.86 -4.32
N ILE A 452 8.92 -17.80 -3.15
CA ILE A 452 9.47 -18.98 -2.45
C ILE A 452 8.35 -19.56 -1.58
N VAL A 453 7.92 -20.77 -1.88
CA VAL A 453 6.75 -21.40 -1.26
C VAL A 453 7.14 -22.67 -0.53
N ASP A 454 6.91 -22.69 0.78
CA ASP A 454 7.06 -23.90 1.59
C ASP A 454 5.79 -24.75 1.52
N VAL A 455 5.84 -25.83 0.75
CA VAL A 455 4.71 -26.75 0.59
C VAL A 455 4.54 -27.74 1.78
N GLY A 456 5.47 -27.74 2.74
CA GLY A 456 5.36 -28.50 3.98
C GLY A 456 4.22 -28.00 4.88
N PHE A 457 3.85 -26.73 4.75
CA PHE A 457 2.70 -26.13 5.43
C PHE A 457 1.49 -26.08 4.50
N SER A 458 0.42 -26.81 4.82
CA SER A 458 -0.82 -26.85 4.02
C SER A 458 -1.42 -25.46 3.77
N THR A 459 -1.35 -24.56 4.76
CA THR A 459 -1.81 -23.19 4.65
C THR A 459 -1.05 -22.41 3.57
N LEU A 460 0.27 -22.57 3.47
CA LEU A 460 1.08 -21.87 2.47
C LEU A 460 0.85 -22.42 1.07
N LYS A 461 0.68 -23.75 0.97
CA LYS A 461 0.25 -24.40 -0.28
C LYS A 461 -1.10 -23.86 -0.75
N HIS A 462 -2.04 -23.65 0.17
CA HIS A 462 -3.34 -23.03 -0.14
C HIS A 462 -3.19 -21.55 -0.58
N TYR A 463 -2.34 -20.76 0.09
CA TYR A 463 -2.06 -19.37 -0.32
C TYR A 463 -1.49 -19.31 -1.73
N TYR A 464 -0.52 -20.18 -2.04
CA TYR A 464 0.03 -20.31 -3.38
C TYR A 464 -1.04 -20.64 -4.42
N ALA A 465 -1.84 -21.69 -4.16
CA ALA A 465 -2.91 -22.10 -5.06
C ALA A 465 -3.92 -20.98 -5.33
N SER A 466 -4.23 -20.16 -4.33
CA SER A 466 -5.15 -19.02 -4.48
C SER A 466 -4.57 -17.85 -5.29
N LYS A 467 -3.24 -17.68 -5.29
CA LYS A 467 -2.52 -16.63 -6.06
C LYS A 467 -2.20 -17.05 -7.51
N LYS A 468 -2.00 -18.32 -7.76
CA LYS A 468 -1.57 -18.87 -9.07
C LYS A 468 -2.45 -18.43 -10.25
N PRO A 469 -3.81 -18.40 -10.16
CA PRO A 469 -4.64 -17.90 -11.24
C PRO A 469 -4.42 -16.41 -11.56
N LEU A 470 -4.13 -15.61 -10.54
CA LEU A 470 -3.83 -14.19 -10.71
C LEU A 470 -2.53 -14.00 -11.50
N PHE A 471 -1.45 -14.71 -11.11
CA PHE A 471 -0.18 -14.61 -11.82
C PHE A 471 -0.28 -15.09 -13.27
N LYS A 472 -1.02 -16.16 -13.55
CA LYS A 472 -1.31 -16.60 -14.93
C LYS A 472 -1.99 -15.53 -15.79
N LYS A 473 -2.76 -14.63 -15.14
CA LYS A 473 -3.45 -13.53 -15.81
C LYS A 473 -2.53 -12.32 -16.05
N ILE A 474 -1.66 -11.98 -15.08
CA ILE A 474 -0.91 -10.72 -15.08
C ILE A 474 0.58 -10.85 -15.52
N ALA A 475 1.21 -12.01 -15.34
CA ALA A 475 2.61 -12.20 -15.72
C ALA A 475 2.78 -12.55 -17.21
N THR A 476 3.93 -12.19 -17.78
CA THR A 476 4.30 -12.55 -19.16
C THR A 476 4.30 -14.06 -19.33
N ASP A 477 4.96 -14.75 -18.40
CA ASP A 477 5.04 -16.19 -18.30
C ASP A 477 5.02 -16.63 -16.83
N CYS A 478 4.74 -17.91 -16.60
CA CYS A 478 4.70 -18.49 -15.27
C CYS A 478 5.49 -19.79 -15.26
N VAL A 479 6.55 -19.84 -14.50
CA VAL A 479 7.39 -21.02 -14.31
C VAL A 479 7.24 -21.55 -12.90
N GLU A 480 7.03 -22.85 -12.75
CA GLU A 480 7.00 -23.54 -11.47
C GLU A 480 8.22 -24.47 -11.36
N ILE A 481 9.01 -24.27 -10.33
CA ILE A 481 10.21 -25.07 -10.05
C ILE A 481 9.96 -25.83 -8.75
N GLN A 482 10.00 -27.15 -8.82
CA GLN A 482 10.01 -28.02 -7.64
C GLN A 482 11.46 -28.14 -7.16
N LEU A 483 11.68 -27.84 -5.89
CA LEU A 483 12.99 -27.98 -5.25
C LEU A 483 12.92 -29.11 -4.22
N SER A 484 13.20 -30.35 -4.62
CA SER A 484 13.43 -31.42 -3.66
C SER A 484 14.75 -31.20 -2.91
N ASP A 485 14.93 -31.83 -1.75
CA ASP A 485 16.20 -31.78 -1.02
C ASP A 485 17.37 -32.26 -1.88
N HIS A 486 17.12 -33.23 -2.78
CA HIS A 486 18.12 -33.70 -3.74
C HIS A 486 18.49 -32.59 -4.72
N ASP A 487 17.51 -31.88 -5.31
CA ASP A 487 17.74 -30.79 -6.26
C ASP A 487 18.48 -29.63 -5.60
N ILE A 488 18.10 -29.27 -4.38
CA ILE A 488 18.77 -28.23 -3.58
C ILE A 488 20.24 -28.62 -3.37
N ASN A 489 20.51 -29.85 -2.93
CA ASN A 489 21.87 -30.31 -2.66
C ASN A 489 22.69 -30.43 -3.94
N GLN A 490 22.11 -30.95 -5.04
CA GLN A 490 22.78 -30.97 -6.34
C GLN A 490 23.17 -29.57 -6.83
N LYS A 491 22.23 -28.63 -6.75
CA LYS A 491 22.47 -27.25 -7.15
C LYS A 491 23.59 -26.59 -6.34
N LEU A 492 23.64 -26.85 -5.03
CA LEU A 492 24.74 -26.39 -4.18
C LEU A 492 26.08 -26.99 -4.58
N LEU A 493 26.13 -28.28 -4.89
CA LEU A 493 27.36 -28.93 -5.37
C LEU A 493 27.83 -28.35 -6.71
N GLU A 494 26.92 -28.02 -7.61
CA GLU A 494 27.25 -27.33 -8.88
C GLU A 494 27.87 -25.95 -8.60
N ILE A 495 27.25 -25.17 -7.73
CA ILE A 495 27.73 -23.84 -7.31
C ILE A 495 29.14 -23.96 -6.72
N GLU A 496 29.37 -24.88 -5.79
CA GLU A 496 30.68 -25.08 -5.17
C GLU A 496 31.75 -25.52 -6.16
N ARG A 497 31.39 -26.37 -7.14
CA ARG A 497 32.33 -26.78 -8.18
C ARG A 497 32.69 -25.58 -9.08
N GLU A 498 31.74 -24.73 -9.39
CA GLU A 498 31.99 -23.54 -10.22
C GLU A 498 32.81 -22.49 -9.45
N GLU A 499 32.54 -22.28 -8.18
CA GLU A 499 33.35 -21.43 -7.28
C GLU A 499 34.80 -21.93 -7.23
N ARG A 500 35.01 -23.24 -7.03
CA ARG A 500 36.37 -23.84 -7.04
C ARG A 500 37.06 -23.68 -8.39
N ARG A 501 36.37 -23.88 -9.50
CA ARG A 501 36.95 -23.65 -10.85
C ARG A 501 37.37 -22.20 -11.06
N ARG A 502 36.57 -21.26 -10.61
CA ARG A 502 36.90 -19.82 -10.69
C ARG A 502 38.13 -19.48 -9.86
N LEU A 503 38.23 -20.00 -8.63
CA LEU A 503 39.40 -19.83 -7.78
C LEU A 503 40.66 -20.44 -8.39
N GLN A 504 40.54 -21.62 -9.01
CA GLN A 504 41.64 -22.29 -9.68
C GLN A 504 42.15 -21.50 -10.90
N LEU A 505 41.23 -20.99 -11.73
CA LEU A 505 41.54 -20.12 -12.87
C LEU A 505 42.20 -18.79 -12.45
N ILE A 506 41.90 -18.27 -11.25
CA ILE A 506 42.55 -17.09 -10.67
C ILE A 506 43.96 -17.44 -10.22
N GLN A 507 44.16 -18.61 -9.60
CA GLN A 507 45.48 -19.09 -9.11
C GLN A 507 46.43 -19.45 -10.25
N ASP A 508 45.91 -19.91 -11.39
CA ASP A 508 46.70 -20.31 -12.57
C ASP A 508 47.11 -19.12 -13.47
N ARG A 509 46.64 -17.88 -13.21
CA ARG A 509 47.06 -16.69 -13.93
C ARG A 509 48.23 -16.00 -13.24
N PRO A 510 49.46 -15.96 -13.86
CA PRO A 510 50.68 -15.46 -13.21
C PRO A 510 50.58 -14.00 -12.70
N ASN A 511 49.80 -13.16 -13.36
CA ASN A 511 49.65 -11.75 -13.01
C ASN A 511 48.60 -11.47 -11.90
N LEU A 512 47.82 -12.47 -11.49
CA LEU A 512 46.81 -12.32 -10.44
C LEU A 512 47.29 -12.88 -9.09
N LYS A 513 48.37 -13.68 -9.06
CA LYS A 513 49.00 -14.13 -7.80
C LYS A 513 49.44 -12.97 -6.94
N GLN A 514 49.97 -11.90 -7.54
CA GLN A 514 50.37 -10.69 -6.81
C GLN A 514 49.16 -9.90 -6.21
N VAL A 515 47.99 -9.91 -6.87
CA VAL A 515 46.79 -9.21 -6.35
C VAL A 515 46.16 -9.99 -5.19
N VAL A 516 46.17 -11.33 -5.22
CA VAL A 516 45.67 -12.18 -4.12
C VAL A 516 46.58 -12.08 -2.89
N GLU A 517 47.92 -12.03 -3.06
CA GLU A 517 48.85 -11.83 -1.96
C GLU A 517 48.72 -10.42 -1.32
N ILE A 518 48.45 -9.39 -2.13
CA ILE A 518 48.19 -8.03 -1.65
C ILE A 518 46.87 -7.96 -0.86
N THR A 519 45.83 -8.66 -1.31
CA THR A 519 44.51 -8.68 -0.61
C THR A 519 44.56 -9.53 0.68
N GLN A 520 45.34 -10.61 0.71
CA GLN A 520 45.54 -11.39 1.93
C GLN A 520 46.38 -10.65 2.98
N LYS A 521 47.44 -9.94 2.56
CA LYS A 521 48.24 -9.08 3.45
C LYS A 521 47.50 -7.84 3.96
N ALA A 522 46.54 -7.32 3.21
CA ALA A 522 45.70 -6.21 3.67
C ALA A 522 44.60 -6.66 4.65
N GLY A 523 44.22 -7.94 4.67
CA GLY A 523 43.26 -8.53 5.61
C GLY A 523 43.84 -8.98 6.95
N GLU A 524 45.16 -9.12 7.06
CA GLU A 524 45.86 -9.52 8.29
C GLU A 524 46.38 -8.32 9.12
N GLY A 525 46.12 -7.09 8.68
CA GLY A 525 46.62 -5.83 9.26
C GLY A 525 45.59 -4.91 9.88
N ASN A 526 44.39 -5.41 10.29
CA ASN A 526 43.40 -4.62 11.06
C ASN A 526 42.72 -5.48 12.12
#